data_8f3c2f0e1d15e6e4f7c90f1c3b0880b3
#
_entry.id   8f3c2f0e1d15e6e4f7c90f1c3b0880b3
#
_cell.length_a   1.000
_cell.length_b   1.000
_cell.length_c   1.000
_cell.angle_alpha   90.00
_cell.angle_beta   90.00
_cell.angle_gamma   90.00
#
_symmetry.space_group_name_H-M   'P 1'
#
loop_
_entity.id
_entity.type
_entity.pdbx_description
1 polymer ?
#
loop_
_entity_poly.entity_id
_entity_poly.type
_entity_poly.pdbx_seq_one_letter_code
_entity_poly.pdbx_strand_id
1 'polypeptide(L)'
;IVLCGSGVGASVVANKFKDVRAAICHDTYSAAQGVEHDDMNVICLGGRIVGEALAKEIVSEFLKSRFISQDRFIRRKEKLDQIEKENLL
;
A
#
# COMPACT_ATOMS: atom_id res chain seq x y z
N ILE A 1 5.13 6.46 -3.57
CA ILE A 1 5.84 5.33 -4.20
C ILE A 1 7.24 5.29 -3.62
N VAL A 2 7.63 4.17 -3.04
CA VAL A 2 8.97 3.99 -2.49
C VAL A 2 9.63 2.77 -3.13
N LEU A 3 10.86 2.95 -3.56
CA LEU A 3 11.61 1.92 -4.28
C LEU A 3 12.89 1.62 -3.51
N CYS A 4 13.14 0.34 -3.24
CA CYS A 4 14.41 -0.12 -2.68
C CYS A 4 14.75 -1.51 -3.24
N GLY A 5 15.74 -2.22 -2.69
CA GLY A 5 16.17 -3.51 -3.23
C GLY A 5 15.06 -4.55 -3.30
N SER A 6 14.40 -4.83 -2.18
CA SER A 6 13.28 -5.79 -2.09
C SER A 6 11.94 -5.13 -1.78
N GLY A 7 11.95 -3.88 -1.37
CA GLY A 7 10.75 -3.16 -0.89
C GLY A 7 10.45 -3.41 0.59
N VAL A 8 11.09 -4.39 1.22
CA VAL A 8 10.78 -4.79 2.60
C VAL A 8 11.13 -3.70 3.60
N GLY A 9 12.37 -3.22 3.58
CA GLY A 9 12.82 -2.18 4.50
C GLY A 9 11.99 -0.90 4.34
N ALA A 10 11.72 -0.52 3.10
CA ALA A 10 10.90 0.65 2.79
C ALA A 10 9.49 0.53 3.39
N SER A 11 8.85 -0.65 3.27
CA SER A 11 7.51 -0.86 3.80
C SER A 11 7.48 -0.82 5.34
N VAL A 12 8.50 -1.41 5.97
CA VAL A 12 8.61 -1.40 7.42
C VAL A 12 8.76 0.03 7.95
N VAL A 13 9.66 0.81 7.35
CA VAL A 13 9.88 2.21 7.73
C VAL A 13 8.63 3.04 7.47
N ALA A 14 8.05 2.93 6.28
CA ALA A 14 6.88 3.73 5.90
C ALA A 14 5.72 3.54 6.89
N ASN A 15 5.47 2.31 7.32
CA ASN A 15 4.38 2.03 8.25
C ASN A 15 4.64 2.46 9.69
N LYS A 16 5.81 3.04 9.99
CA LYS A 16 6.08 3.67 11.29
C LYS A 16 5.54 5.09 11.37
N PHE A 17 5.12 5.66 10.27
CA PHE A 17 4.58 7.01 10.22
C PHE A 17 3.07 6.98 10.32
N LYS A 18 2.52 7.93 11.08
CA LYS A 18 1.07 8.07 11.23
C LYS A 18 0.42 8.33 9.86
N ASP A 19 -0.77 7.76 9.68
CA ASP A 19 -1.57 7.90 8.45
C ASP A 19 -0.95 7.27 7.21
N VAL A 20 0.11 6.47 7.35
CA VAL A 20 0.73 5.74 6.25
C VAL A 20 0.25 4.29 6.26
N ARG A 21 -0.31 3.86 5.14
CA ARG A 21 -0.72 2.47 4.89
C ARG A 21 0.08 1.99 3.68
N ALA A 22 1.24 1.41 3.96
CA ALA A 22 2.19 0.98 2.95
C ALA A 22 2.19 -0.53 2.81
N ALA A 23 2.36 -1.00 1.59
CA ALA A 23 2.54 -2.42 1.32
C ALA A 23 3.43 -2.63 0.11
N ILE A 24 4.11 -3.78 0.10
CA ILE A 24 4.85 -4.23 -1.06
C ILE A 24 3.85 -4.89 -2.01
N CYS A 25 3.81 -4.45 -3.26
CA CYS A 25 2.96 -5.07 -4.28
C CYS A 25 3.79 -5.30 -5.54
N HIS A 26 4.04 -6.56 -5.86
CA HIS A 26 4.80 -6.94 -7.06
C HIS A 26 3.89 -7.52 -8.15
N ASP A 27 2.60 -7.26 -8.07
CA ASP A 27 1.62 -7.61 -9.09
C ASP A 27 0.55 -6.51 -9.19
N THR A 28 -0.12 -6.46 -10.32
CA THR A 28 -1.12 -5.42 -10.61
C THR A 28 -2.40 -5.60 -9.78
N TYR A 29 -2.79 -6.84 -9.51
CA TYR A 29 -3.98 -7.13 -8.73
C TYR A 29 -3.85 -6.57 -7.31
N SER A 30 -2.76 -6.90 -6.62
CA SER A 30 -2.54 -6.42 -5.25
C SER A 30 -2.40 -4.90 -5.18
N ALA A 31 -1.78 -4.29 -6.19
CA ALA A 31 -1.62 -2.85 -6.25
C ALA A 31 -2.97 -2.13 -6.32
N ALA A 32 -3.90 -2.64 -7.11
CA ALA A 32 -5.26 -2.09 -7.22
C ALA A 32 -6.09 -2.43 -5.97
N GLN A 33 -6.11 -3.70 -5.59
CA GLN A 33 -6.93 -4.19 -4.48
C GLN A 33 -6.52 -3.57 -3.14
N GLY A 34 -5.24 -3.34 -2.93
CA GLY A 34 -4.76 -2.68 -1.70
C GLY A 34 -5.35 -1.29 -1.53
N VAL A 35 -5.44 -0.53 -2.61
CA VAL A 35 -6.08 0.78 -2.58
C VAL A 35 -7.60 0.65 -2.39
N GLU A 36 -8.22 -0.20 -3.19
CA GLU A 36 -9.68 -0.35 -3.22
C GLU A 36 -10.27 -0.85 -1.91
N HIS A 37 -9.60 -1.82 -1.26
CA HIS A 37 -10.12 -2.48 -0.07
C HIS A 37 -9.52 -1.96 1.24
N ASP A 38 -8.25 -1.57 1.24
CA ASP A 38 -7.52 -1.23 2.45
C ASP A 38 -7.08 0.23 2.52
N ASP A 39 -7.45 1.00 1.52
CA ASP A 39 -7.05 2.41 1.40
C ASP A 39 -5.53 2.60 1.51
N MET A 40 -4.79 1.69 0.86
CA MET A 40 -3.32 1.79 0.77
C MET A 40 -2.93 3.10 0.10
N ASN A 41 -2.03 3.84 0.71
CA ASN A 41 -1.60 5.13 0.18
C ASN A 41 -0.10 5.22 -0.15
N VAL A 42 0.66 4.18 0.17
CA VAL A 42 2.07 4.08 -0.20
C VAL A 42 2.32 2.69 -0.76
N ILE A 43 2.82 2.61 -1.98
CA ILE A 43 3.26 1.35 -2.57
C ILE A 43 4.78 1.25 -2.52
N CYS A 44 5.28 0.10 -2.10
CA CYS A 44 6.70 -0.18 -2.04
C CYS A 44 7.05 -1.24 -3.08
N LEU A 45 8.13 -1.02 -3.80
CA LEU A 45 8.59 -1.91 -4.87
C LEU A 45 10.04 -2.30 -4.64
N GLY A 46 10.37 -3.54 -5.00
CA GLY A 46 11.74 -4.01 -4.99
C GLY A 46 12.36 -3.88 -6.38
N GLY A 47 13.32 -2.99 -6.53
CA GLY A 47 14.00 -2.77 -7.81
C GLY A 47 14.81 -3.97 -8.28
N ARG A 48 15.15 -4.89 -7.35
CA ARG A 48 15.82 -6.15 -7.67
C ARG A 48 14.84 -7.29 -7.91
N ILE A 49 13.54 -7.05 -7.73
CA ILE A 49 12.50 -8.08 -7.81
C ILE A 49 11.70 -7.93 -9.09
N VAL A 50 11.28 -6.71 -9.42
CA VAL A 50 10.45 -6.45 -10.61
C VAL A 50 11.25 -5.77 -11.70
N GLY A 51 10.96 -6.16 -12.95
CA GLY A 51 11.51 -5.48 -14.11
C GLY A 51 10.75 -4.18 -14.39
N GLU A 52 11.32 -3.35 -15.25
CA GLU A 52 10.81 -2.01 -15.54
C GLU A 52 9.38 -2.03 -16.10
N ALA A 53 9.09 -2.92 -17.05
CA ALA A 53 7.77 -2.98 -17.69
C ALA A 53 6.67 -3.30 -16.67
N LEU A 54 6.90 -4.33 -15.84
CA LEU A 54 5.93 -4.72 -14.81
C LEU A 54 5.79 -3.64 -13.75
N ALA A 55 6.90 -3.01 -13.34
CA ALA A 55 6.88 -1.92 -12.36
C ALA A 55 5.99 -0.76 -12.84
N LYS A 56 6.08 -0.41 -14.12
CA LYS A 56 5.23 0.65 -14.70
C LYS A 56 3.75 0.28 -14.68
N GLU A 57 3.42 -0.97 -14.98
CA GLU A 57 2.04 -1.46 -14.91
C GLU A 57 1.49 -1.43 -13.49
N ILE A 58 2.30 -1.88 -12.53
CA ILE A 58 1.94 -1.89 -11.10
C ILE A 58 1.66 -0.47 -10.62
N VAL A 59 2.54 0.46 -10.88
CA VAL A 59 2.39 1.86 -10.49
C VAL A 59 1.16 2.49 -11.14
N SER A 60 0.92 2.19 -12.41
CA SER A 60 -0.26 2.68 -13.12
C SER A 60 -1.55 2.21 -12.45
N GLU A 61 -1.64 0.92 -12.09
CA GLU A 61 -2.80 0.37 -11.39
C GLU A 61 -2.99 1.02 -10.01
N PHE A 62 -1.90 1.21 -9.28
CA PHE A 62 -1.93 1.87 -7.98
C PHE A 62 -2.48 3.30 -8.10
N LEU A 63 -1.96 4.08 -9.04
CA LEU A 63 -2.30 5.49 -9.17
C LEU A 63 -3.74 5.73 -9.65
N LYS A 64 -4.30 4.84 -10.46
CA LYS A 64 -5.67 5.00 -10.97
C LYS A 64 -6.74 4.41 -10.07
N SER A 65 -6.36 3.61 -9.07
CA SER A 65 -7.31 2.97 -8.17
C SER A 65 -7.82 3.95 -7.10
N ARG A 66 -9.04 3.70 -6.61
CA ARG A 66 -9.68 4.52 -5.58
C ARG A 66 -10.29 3.63 -4.51
N PHE A 67 -10.29 4.10 -3.28
CA PHE A 67 -10.92 3.38 -2.17
C PHE A 67 -12.41 3.20 -2.43
N ILE A 68 -12.89 1.97 -2.27
CA ILE A 68 -14.31 1.63 -2.45
C ILE A 68 -15.01 1.81 -1.11
N SER A 69 -15.94 2.78 -1.04
CA SER A 69 -16.65 3.13 0.20
C SER A 69 -17.82 2.18 0.48
N GLN A 70 -17.54 0.87 0.56
CA GLN A 70 -18.51 -0.12 1.02
C GLN A 70 -18.34 -0.35 2.52
N ASP A 71 -19.43 -0.65 3.20
CA ASP A 71 -19.44 -0.79 4.65
C ASP A 71 -18.37 -1.73 5.19
N ARG A 72 -18.15 -2.88 4.55
CA ARG A 72 -17.15 -3.85 4.98
C ARG A 72 -15.72 -3.29 4.90
N PHE A 73 -15.41 -2.48 3.88
CA PHE A 73 -14.08 -1.86 3.71
C PHE A 73 -13.90 -0.69 4.67
N ILE A 74 -14.94 0.09 4.86
CA ILE A 74 -14.94 1.20 5.83
C ILE A 74 -14.69 0.66 7.24
N ARG A 75 -15.38 -0.42 7.64
CA ARG A 75 -15.20 -1.03 8.95
C ARG A 75 -13.76 -1.53 9.17
N ARG A 76 -13.16 -2.14 8.14
CA ARG A 76 -11.77 -2.60 8.22
C ARG A 76 -10.82 -1.43 8.39
N LYS A 77 -11.01 -0.37 7.62
CA LYS A 77 -10.19 0.84 7.70
C LYS A 77 -10.31 1.50 9.08
N GLU A 78 -11.52 1.58 9.61
CA GLU A 78 -11.74 2.14 10.95
C GLU A 78 -11.00 1.34 12.03
N LYS A 79 -10.93 0.02 11.90
CA LYS A 79 -10.16 -0.83 12.81
C LYS A 79 -8.66 -0.56 12.70
N LEU A 80 -8.14 -0.36 11.48
CA LEU A 80 -6.76 0.03 11.27
C LEU A 80 -6.45 1.38 11.91
N ASP A 81 -7.33 2.34 11.71
CA ASP A 81 -7.20 3.68 12.29
C ASP A 81 -7.21 3.62 13.82
N GLN A 82 -8.03 2.76 14.40
CA GLN A 82 -8.09 2.56 15.84
C GLN A 82 -6.78 1.97 16.40
N ILE A 83 -6.26 0.94 15.72
CA ILE A 83 -4.96 0.33 16.10
C ILE A 83 -3.85 1.37 16.02
N GLU A 84 -3.82 2.15 14.96
CA GLU A 84 -2.83 3.21 14.79
C GLU A 84 -2.93 4.24 15.91
N LYS A 85 -4.13 4.70 16.21
CA LYS A 85 -4.38 5.68 17.28
C LYS A 85 -3.91 5.19 18.64
N GLU A 86 -4.05 3.89 18.90
CA GLU A 86 -3.64 3.29 20.17
C GLU A 86 -2.13 3.04 20.27
N ASN A 87 -1.43 2.90 19.15
CA ASN A 87 -0.03 2.44 19.11
C ASN A 87 0.96 3.44 18.52
N LEU A 88 0.50 4.36 17.67
CA LEU A 88 1.35 5.40 17.09
C LEU A 88 0.99 6.77 17.72
N LEU A 89 1.82 7.17 18.64
CA LEU A 89 1.61 8.43 19.38
C LEU A 89 2.28 9.63 18.71
#